data_c09f262ca567a2f994944fdea3005577
#
_entry.id   c09f262ca567a2f994944fdea3005577
#
_cell.length_a   1.000
_cell.length_b   1.000
_cell.length_c   1.000
_cell.angle_alpha   90.00
_cell.angle_beta   90.00
_cell.angle_gamma   90.00
#
_symmetry.space_group_name_H-M   'P 1'
#
loop_
_entity.id
_entity.type
_entity.pdbx_description
1 polymer ?
#
loop_
_entity_poly.entity_id
_entity_poly.type
_entity_poly.pdbx_seq_one_letter_code
_entity_poly.pdbx_strand_id
1 'polypeptide(L)'
;MPTFRTWLAVAISIAAPSPASAEGTFDARAICRTAIAAITGRDLKLFQATDAPDGVVALTYARPFDNFVWAYHCRLEGNRVIWADEPGRWRQEAKDDRIFFEVVGAGAQLRIIRNPVNGPVTQELFDREKIFER
;
A
#
# COMPACT_ATOMS: atom_id res chain seq x y z
N MET A 1 -28.05 16.31 -58.86
CA MET A 1 -28.52 16.28 -57.49
C MET A 1 -27.36 15.98 -56.58
N PRO A 2 -26.91 16.92 -55.80
CA PRO A 2 -25.83 16.60 -54.87
C PRO A 2 -26.37 15.75 -53.74
N THR A 3 -25.80 14.57 -53.60
CA THR A 3 -26.05 13.71 -52.46
C THR A 3 -25.19 14.18 -51.32
N PHE A 4 -25.84 14.78 -50.30
CA PHE A 4 -25.12 15.07 -49.07
C PHE A 4 -24.91 13.79 -48.30
N ARG A 5 -23.69 13.32 -48.28
CA ARG A 5 -23.27 12.25 -47.35
C ARG A 5 -22.92 12.94 -46.04
N THR A 6 -23.81 12.89 -45.11
CA THR A 6 -23.50 13.21 -43.73
C THR A 6 -22.66 12.09 -43.17
N TRP A 7 -21.41 12.35 -43.01
CA TRP A 7 -20.54 11.46 -42.27
C TRP A 7 -20.81 11.74 -40.76
N LEU A 8 -21.53 10.84 -40.16
CA LEU A 8 -21.62 10.80 -38.70
C LEU A 8 -20.26 10.27 -38.23
N ALA A 9 -19.42 11.18 -37.80
CA ALA A 9 -18.24 10.82 -37.07
C ALA A 9 -18.71 10.29 -35.70
N VAL A 10 -18.78 8.99 -35.55
CA VAL A 10 -18.96 8.37 -34.25
C VAL A 10 -17.65 8.56 -33.53
N ALA A 11 -17.61 9.55 -32.64
CA ALA A 11 -16.52 9.67 -31.70
C ALA A 11 -16.65 8.53 -30.70
N ILE A 12 -15.88 7.47 -30.92
CA ILE A 12 -15.73 6.42 -29.93
C ILE A 12 -14.84 7.01 -28.83
N SER A 13 -15.48 7.50 -27.79
CA SER A 13 -14.78 7.79 -26.53
C SER A 13 -14.34 6.43 -25.97
N ILE A 14 -13.13 6.05 -26.24
CA ILE A 14 -12.50 5.01 -25.47
C ILE A 14 -12.20 5.64 -24.13
N ALA A 15 -13.11 5.45 -23.17
CA ALA A 15 -12.77 5.67 -21.78
C ALA A 15 -11.61 4.72 -21.50
N ALA A 16 -10.40 5.25 -21.42
CA ALA A 16 -9.30 4.49 -20.85
C ALA A 16 -9.80 3.95 -19.51
N PRO A 17 -9.68 2.64 -19.24
CA PRO A 17 -9.97 2.15 -17.92
C PRO A 17 -9.11 3.00 -16.99
N SER A 18 -9.75 3.88 -16.25
CA SER A 18 -9.17 4.45 -15.05
C SER A 18 -8.47 3.29 -14.37
N PRO A 19 -7.19 3.40 -14.02
CA PRO A 19 -6.61 2.41 -13.14
C PRO A 19 -7.41 2.47 -11.85
N ALA A 20 -8.54 1.79 -11.83
CA ALA A 20 -9.15 1.34 -10.60
C ALA A 20 -8.15 0.36 -10.06
N SER A 21 -6.95 0.88 -9.89
CA SER A 21 -5.89 0.22 -9.25
C SER A 21 -6.36 -0.05 -7.86
N ALA A 22 -5.90 -1.12 -7.35
CA ALA A 22 -5.85 -1.43 -5.96
C ALA A 22 -5.60 -0.19 -5.10
N GLU A 23 -4.89 0.81 -5.64
CA GLU A 23 -4.63 2.12 -5.05
C GLU A 23 -5.87 2.97 -4.86
N GLY A 24 -6.91 2.84 -5.70
CA GLY A 24 -8.19 3.52 -5.52
C GLY A 24 -8.95 3.04 -4.29
N THR A 25 -8.64 1.84 -3.77
CA THR A 25 -9.29 1.24 -2.61
C THR A 25 -8.53 1.49 -1.32
N PHE A 26 -7.19 1.43 -1.39
CA PHE A 26 -6.28 1.73 -0.28
C PHE A 26 -5.20 2.67 -0.79
N ASP A 27 -5.03 3.80 -0.15
CA ASP A 27 -3.94 4.71 -0.48
C ASP A 27 -2.60 4.19 0.07
N ALA A 28 -1.51 4.83 -0.32
CA ALA A 28 -0.17 4.43 0.10
C ALA A 28 -0.02 4.47 1.63
N ARG A 29 -0.64 5.42 2.30
CA ARG A 29 -0.61 5.51 3.76
C ARG A 29 -1.26 4.30 4.42
N ALA A 30 -2.42 3.90 3.94
CA ALA A 30 -3.12 2.73 4.46
C ALA A 30 -2.33 1.45 4.22
N ILE A 31 -1.77 1.28 3.03
CA ILE A 31 -0.97 0.10 2.67
C ILE A 31 0.30 0.04 3.51
N CYS A 32 1.04 1.15 3.61
CA CYS A 32 2.27 1.22 4.40
C CYS A 32 2.01 0.98 5.88
N ARG A 33 0.97 1.59 6.43
CA ARG A 33 0.60 1.40 7.84
C ARG A 33 0.28 -0.06 8.14
N THR A 34 -0.50 -0.69 7.30
CA THR A 34 -0.86 -2.11 7.44
C THR A 34 0.36 -3.02 7.30
N ALA A 35 1.22 -2.77 6.31
CA ALA A 35 2.42 -3.56 6.10
C ALA A 35 3.40 -3.46 7.28
N ILE A 36 3.66 -2.26 7.78
CA ILE A 36 4.57 -2.09 8.92
C ILE A 36 3.99 -2.72 10.19
N ALA A 37 2.69 -2.63 10.41
CA ALA A 37 2.03 -3.31 11.52
C ALA A 37 2.22 -4.84 11.42
N ALA A 38 2.05 -5.40 10.23
CA ALA A 38 2.25 -6.83 9.99
C ALA A 38 3.70 -7.26 10.21
N ILE A 39 4.66 -6.49 9.68
CA ILE A 39 6.09 -6.79 9.80
C ILE A 39 6.55 -6.74 11.25
N THR A 40 6.09 -5.76 12.02
CA THR A 40 6.51 -5.53 13.39
C THR A 40 5.68 -6.31 14.41
N GLY A 41 4.53 -6.85 14.01
CA GLY A 41 3.60 -7.51 14.91
C GLY A 41 2.93 -6.56 15.91
N ARG A 42 2.88 -5.26 15.58
CA ARG A 42 2.33 -4.23 16.45
C ARG A 42 0.89 -3.90 16.05
N ASP A 43 0.16 -3.30 16.99
CA ASP A 43 -1.23 -2.91 16.77
C ASP A 43 -1.34 -1.82 15.69
N LEU A 44 -2.06 -2.14 14.62
CA LEU A 44 -2.30 -1.25 13.50
C LEU A 44 -2.87 0.12 13.92
N LYS A 45 -3.74 0.16 14.92
CA LYS A 45 -4.38 1.38 15.41
C LYS A 45 -3.40 2.40 15.97
N LEU A 46 -2.24 1.95 16.43
CA LEU A 46 -1.27 2.81 17.09
C LEU A 46 -0.29 3.46 16.11
N PHE A 47 -0.38 3.10 14.83
CA PHE A 47 0.44 3.73 13.79
C PHE A 47 -0.25 4.96 13.22
N GLN A 48 0.52 6.03 13.08
CA GLN A 48 0.12 7.21 12.33
C GLN A 48 0.96 7.30 11.07
N ALA A 49 0.32 7.56 9.94
CA ALA A 49 0.96 7.67 8.64
C ALA A 49 0.72 9.04 8.03
N THR A 50 1.78 9.66 7.56
CA THR A 50 1.73 10.95 6.87
C THR A 50 2.51 10.90 5.58
N ASP A 51 2.10 11.70 4.60
CA ASP A 51 2.83 11.82 3.35
C ASP A 51 4.13 12.59 3.56
N ALA A 52 5.20 12.08 2.97
CA ALA A 52 6.50 12.70 2.91
C ALA A 52 6.89 12.94 1.45
N PRO A 53 7.95 13.70 1.16
CA PRO A 53 8.39 13.92 -0.23
C PRO A 53 8.71 12.62 -0.97
N ASP A 54 8.59 12.66 -2.31
CA ASP A 54 9.00 11.60 -3.23
C ASP A 54 8.25 10.28 -3.08
N GLY A 55 6.96 10.36 -2.73
CA GLY A 55 6.12 9.18 -2.57
C GLY A 55 6.42 8.34 -1.34
N VAL A 56 7.17 8.87 -0.41
CA VAL A 56 7.47 8.22 0.86
C VAL A 56 6.35 8.46 1.85
N VAL A 57 6.03 7.46 2.63
CA VAL A 57 5.13 7.55 3.78
C VAL A 57 5.95 7.51 5.06
N ALA A 58 5.79 8.52 5.90
CA ALA A 58 6.40 8.55 7.23
C ALA A 58 5.41 7.97 8.24
N LEU A 59 5.87 7.03 9.06
CA LEU A 59 5.04 6.39 10.07
C LEU A 59 5.65 6.54 11.45
N THR A 60 4.78 6.71 12.43
CA THR A 60 5.18 6.71 13.84
C THR A 60 4.31 5.73 14.61
N TYR A 61 4.92 5.11 15.60
CA TYR A 61 4.26 4.22 16.54
C TYR A 61 4.62 4.66 17.95
N ALA A 62 3.62 5.05 18.73
CA ALA A 62 3.81 5.40 20.13
C ALA A 62 3.48 4.19 21.01
N ARG A 63 4.46 3.72 21.75
CA ARG A 63 4.28 2.56 22.62
C ARG A 63 3.38 2.93 23.80
N PRO A 64 2.26 2.19 24.05
CA PRO A 64 1.23 2.66 24.99
C PRO A 64 1.67 2.84 26.43
N PHE A 65 2.63 2.04 26.92
CA PHE A 65 2.96 2.06 28.34
C PHE A 65 4.00 3.12 28.74
N ASP A 66 4.77 3.66 27.81
CA ASP A 66 5.81 4.67 28.10
C ASP A 66 5.91 5.80 27.08
N ASN A 67 5.05 5.79 26.06
CA ASN A 67 5.04 6.77 24.97
C ASN A 67 6.34 6.85 24.16
N PHE A 68 7.17 5.82 24.21
CA PHE A 68 8.34 5.76 23.34
C PHE A 68 7.89 5.70 21.88
N VAL A 69 8.44 6.58 21.06
CA VAL A 69 8.03 6.69 19.65
C VAL A 69 9.05 5.99 18.76
N TRP A 70 8.54 5.05 17.96
CA TRP A 70 9.28 4.41 16.87
C TRP A 70 8.90 5.09 15.56
N ALA A 71 9.86 5.34 14.70
CA ALA A 71 9.63 5.95 13.40
C ALA A 71 10.05 5.01 12.28
N TYR A 72 9.27 5.03 11.19
CA TYR A 72 9.52 4.22 10.00
C TYR A 72 9.29 5.05 8.76
N HIS A 73 9.93 4.67 7.66
CA HIS A 73 9.63 5.16 6.33
C HIS A 73 9.19 3.99 5.45
N CYS A 74 8.28 4.26 4.54
CA CYS A 74 7.74 3.26 3.65
C CYS A 74 7.49 3.87 2.28
N ARG A 75 7.71 3.10 1.23
CA ARG A 75 7.30 3.45 -0.12
C ARG A 75 6.84 2.21 -0.86
N LEU A 76 6.03 2.42 -1.88
CA LEU A 76 5.52 1.34 -2.71
C LEU A 76 6.21 1.37 -4.07
N GLU A 77 6.64 0.21 -4.54
CA GLU A 77 7.12 -0.01 -5.90
C GLU A 77 6.29 -1.12 -6.52
N GLY A 78 5.32 -0.75 -7.36
CA GLY A 78 4.32 -1.70 -7.83
C GLY A 78 3.57 -2.31 -6.66
N ASN A 79 3.59 -3.62 -6.52
CA ASN A 79 2.99 -4.34 -5.40
C ASN A 79 3.95 -4.60 -4.23
N ARG A 80 5.17 -4.09 -4.31
CA ARG A 80 6.19 -4.28 -3.29
C ARG A 80 6.19 -3.14 -2.28
N VAL A 81 6.30 -3.50 -1.02
CA VAL A 81 6.48 -2.56 0.09
C VAL A 81 7.96 -2.52 0.46
N ILE A 82 8.55 -1.34 0.37
CA ILE A 82 9.94 -1.11 0.77
C ILE A 82 9.91 -0.22 2.00
N TRP A 83 10.59 -0.61 3.04
CA TRP A 83 10.54 0.09 4.32
C TRP A 83 11.91 0.25 4.95
N ALA A 84 11.97 1.17 5.89
CA ALA A 84 13.12 1.44 6.72
C ALA A 84 12.66 1.84 8.11
N ASP A 85 13.37 1.41 9.12
CA ASP A 85 13.25 1.98 10.46
C ASP A 85 14.21 3.19 10.56
N GLU A 86 13.92 4.11 11.47
CA GLU A 86 14.71 5.32 11.61
C GLU A 86 15.52 5.29 12.92
N PRO A 87 16.85 5.49 12.89
CA PRO A 87 17.68 5.62 11.68
C PRO A 87 18.03 4.24 11.08
N GLY A 88 17.75 4.06 9.82
CA GLY A 88 18.02 2.80 9.16
C GLY A 88 18.02 2.89 7.65
N ARG A 89 18.46 1.81 7.02
CA ARG A 89 18.52 1.72 5.57
C ARG A 89 17.20 1.21 4.99
N TRP A 90 16.95 1.54 3.73
CA TRP A 90 15.87 0.93 2.98
C TRP A 90 16.11 -0.57 2.80
N ARG A 91 15.09 -1.37 3.10
CA ARG A 91 15.17 -2.82 3.03
C ARG A 91 14.77 -3.33 1.66
N GLN A 92 15.69 -3.20 0.72
CA GLN A 92 15.49 -3.57 -0.69
C GLN A 92 16.62 -4.43 -1.25
N GLU A 93 17.55 -4.87 -0.42
CA GLU A 93 18.67 -5.70 -0.83
C GLU A 93 18.29 -7.19 -0.88
N ALA A 94 19.13 -8.00 -1.53
CA ALA A 94 18.87 -9.43 -1.67
C ALA A 94 18.80 -10.18 -0.33
N LYS A 95 19.42 -9.65 0.71
CA LYS A 95 19.41 -10.24 2.06
C LYS A 95 18.15 -9.90 2.86
N ASP A 96 17.34 -8.97 2.36
CA ASP A 96 16.14 -8.51 3.05
C ASP A 96 14.93 -9.35 2.63
N ASP A 97 14.00 -9.52 3.56
CA ASP A 97 12.72 -10.11 3.25
C ASP A 97 11.99 -9.24 2.24
N ARG A 98 11.29 -9.87 1.31
CA ARG A 98 10.45 -9.18 0.34
C ARG A 98 9.03 -9.10 0.87
N ILE A 99 8.50 -7.89 0.90
CA ILE A 99 7.15 -7.63 1.37
C ILE A 99 6.31 -7.19 0.17
N PHE A 100 5.15 -7.82 0.01
CA PHE A 100 4.21 -7.51 -1.04
C PHE A 100 2.83 -7.23 -0.45
N PHE A 101 2.02 -6.53 -1.19
CA PHE A 101 0.61 -6.35 -0.84
C PHE A 101 -0.28 -6.73 -2.00
N GLU A 102 -1.49 -7.13 -1.67
CA GLU A 102 -2.52 -7.48 -2.64
C GLU A 102 -3.88 -7.04 -2.09
N VAL A 103 -4.64 -6.34 -2.92
CA VAL A 103 -6.02 -5.98 -2.59
C VAL A 103 -6.92 -7.14 -2.96
N VAL A 104 -7.72 -7.60 -2.02
CA VAL A 104 -8.53 -8.81 -2.15
C VAL A 104 -10.01 -8.45 -2.00
N GLY A 105 -10.87 -9.21 -2.67
CA GLY A 105 -12.32 -9.07 -2.52
C GLY A 105 -12.84 -7.70 -2.94
N ALA A 106 -12.37 -7.15 -4.06
CA ALA A 106 -12.75 -5.83 -4.58
C ALA A 106 -12.57 -4.71 -3.54
N GLY A 107 -11.54 -4.81 -2.70
CA GLY A 107 -11.23 -3.81 -1.69
C GLY A 107 -11.77 -4.14 -0.30
N ALA A 108 -12.34 -5.30 -0.09
CA ALA A 108 -12.82 -5.71 1.24
C ALA A 108 -11.67 -6.00 2.21
N GLN A 109 -10.52 -6.44 1.68
CA GLN A 109 -9.38 -6.84 2.48
C GLN A 109 -8.07 -6.45 1.81
N LEU A 110 -7.04 -6.30 2.63
CA LEU A 110 -5.66 -6.12 2.20
C LEU A 110 -4.84 -7.31 2.71
N ARG A 111 -4.15 -7.98 1.79
CA ARG A 111 -3.24 -9.07 2.12
C ARG A 111 -1.81 -8.54 2.15
N ILE A 112 -1.11 -8.80 3.22
CA ILE A 112 0.33 -8.54 3.33
C ILE A 112 1.04 -9.88 3.24
N ILE A 113 1.96 -9.97 2.30
CA ILE A 113 2.72 -11.20 2.00
C ILE A 113 4.16 -10.96 2.37
N ARG A 114 4.70 -11.79 3.22
CA ARG A 114 6.10 -11.76 3.58
C ARG A 114 6.81 -12.97 2.99
N ASN A 115 7.78 -12.69 2.12
CA ASN A 115 8.62 -13.70 1.50
C ASN A 115 10.05 -13.57 2.07
N PRO A 116 10.37 -14.31 3.14
CA PRO A 116 11.67 -14.20 3.76
C PRO A 116 12.75 -14.86 2.89
N VAL A 117 13.99 -14.43 3.06
CA VAL A 117 15.15 -15.03 2.38
C VAL A 117 15.31 -16.49 2.81
N ASN A 118 15.08 -16.76 4.10
CA ASN A 118 15.10 -18.08 4.69
C ASN A 118 13.82 -18.33 5.46
N GLY A 119 13.07 -19.33 5.03
CA GLY A 119 11.84 -19.70 5.70
C GLY A 119 10.61 -19.63 4.78
N PRO A 120 9.44 -20.00 5.30
CA PRO A 120 8.23 -20.08 4.52
C PRO A 120 7.65 -18.69 4.25
N VAL A 121 6.95 -18.56 3.13
CA VAL A 121 6.13 -17.40 2.84
C VAL A 121 4.97 -17.36 3.83
N THR A 122 4.75 -16.19 4.44
CA THR A 122 3.61 -15.96 5.33
C THR A 122 2.70 -14.91 4.76
N GLN A 123 1.42 -14.96 5.12
CA GLN A 123 0.41 -14.03 4.68
C GLN A 123 -0.46 -13.62 5.85
N GLU A 124 -0.88 -12.37 5.85
CA GLU A 124 -1.83 -11.84 6.83
C GLU A 124 -2.89 -11.03 6.09
N LEU A 125 -4.15 -11.28 6.41
CA LEU A 125 -5.29 -10.57 5.85
C LEU A 125 -5.82 -9.56 6.86
N PHE A 126 -6.04 -8.35 6.38
CA PHE A 126 -6.61 -7.27 7.17
C PHE A 126 -7.92 -6.83 6.53
N ASP A 127 -8.98 -6.81 7.31
CA ASP A 127 -10.26 -6.28 6.87
C ASP A 127 -10.18 -4.76 6.70
N ARG A 128 -10.84 -4.25 5.67
CA ARG A 128 -10.89 -2.83 5.39
C ARG A 128 -11.36 -2.02 6.60
N GLU A 129 -12.38 -2.51 7.28
CA GLU A 129 -12.93 -1.85 8.47
C GLU A 129 -11.89 -1.70 9.57
N LYS A 130 -11.07 -2.72 9.76
CA LYS A 130 -10.00 -2.70 10.76
C LYS A 130 -8.90 -1.70 10.39
N ILE A 131 -8.58 -1.60 9.11
CA ILE A 131 -7.53 -0.68 8.62
C ILE A 131 -7.96 0.78 8.88
N PHE A 132 -9.22 1.09 8.70
CA PHE A 132 -9.76 2.45 8.87
C PHE A 132 -10.45 2.66 10.22
N GLU A 133 -10.35 1.72 11.13
CA GLU A 133 -10.87 1.87 12.49
C GLU A 133 -10.11 2.98 13.23
N ARG A 134 -10.86 3.86 13.85
CA ARG A 134 -10.32 4.97 14.66
C ARG A 134 -10.33 4.64 16.14
#